data_4745cd97e3e7d00f016659ccd0e59a5e
#
_entry.id   4745cd97e3e7d00f016659ccd0e59a5e
#
_cell.length_a   1.000
_cell.length_b   1.000
_cell.length_c   1.000
_cell.angle_alpha   90.00
_cell.angle_beta   90.00
_cell.angle_gamma   90.00
#
_symmetry.space_group_name_H-M   'P 1'
#
loop_
_entity.id
_entity.type
_entity.pdbx_description
1 polymer ?
#
loop_
_entity_poly.entity_id
_entity_poly.type
_entity_poly.pdbx_seq_one_letter_code
_entity_poly.pdbx_strand_id
1 'polypeptide(L)'
;MLGLDVTRLVAIWGRAPLKITPTLCLPIRYQKSDCRICVQNCPVKAVEVTENSVSVTDKACTGCGVCASLCPTGVFEMTNLPFHHFFKKAEEYLSQGNAITLECYKVPFGDSLPPSLRVPCLAHITPGLMLKLLSIGAKEIIVRDAGICGVCESKCGDKTAAYAVLKIQELLKDSGLQQKVSVITNAVSINNLTFKGDRLKDYKEDYEVSRREMFSVFRKGAYKGVAGVIKEEPSPVIDPGRDRLKKGIPKEREELLKAMEGLISSNVNPQTPLRSRIFPAVKIDKGCDMCNLCHLFCPTDALALEDTKEAQGIAFKPASCLGCGLCVPICAKNVLTLKTQEILPDEIIQQKKRIIVWFDKARCADCGRNFVKIKSGEICDTCLKERELQ
;
A
#
# COMPACT_ATOMS: atom_id res chain seq x y z
N MET A 1 1.41 0.33 -46.61
CA MET A 1 2.28 -0.37 -45.66
C MET A 1 2.60 0.60 -44.51
N LEU A 2 1.85 0.53 -43.41
CA LEU A 2 2.14 1.31 -42.19
C LEU A 2 3.24 0.58 -41.43
N GLY A 3 4.46 1.07 -41.53
CA GLY A 3 5.58 0.54 -40.74
C GLY A 3 5.30 0.71 -39.26
N LEU A 4 5.00 -0.39 -38.58
CA LEU A 4 4.99 -0.47 -37.13
C LEU A 4 6.40 -0.16 -36.65
N ASP A 5 6.57 0.98 -36.00
CA ASP A 5 7.86 1.41 -35.44
C ASP A 5 8.23 0.47 -34.27
N VAL A 6 9.00 -0.55 -34.60
CA VAL A 6 9.48 -1.58 -33.67
C VAL A 6 10.27 -0.95 -32.52
N THR A 7 10.89 0.22 -32.76
CA THR A 7 11.64 0.95 -31.70
C THR A 7 10.74 1.46 -30.60
N ARG A 8 9.46 1.77 -30.87
CA ARG A 8 8.48 2.18 -29.88
C ARG A 8 7.99 1.02 -29.00
N LEU A 9 7.85 -0.18 -29.58
CA LEU A 9 7.51 -1.38 -28.81
C LEU A 9 8.65 -1.79 -27.89
N VAL A 10 9.91 -1.67 -28.35
CA VAL A 10 11.11 -1.94 -27.54
C VAL A 10 11.24 -0.92 -26.38
N ALA A 11 10.89 0.34 -26.57
CA ALA A 11 10.92 1.36 -25.53
C ALA A 11 9.91 1.10 -24.39
N ILE A 12 8.76 0.47 -24.70
CA ILE A 12 7.77 0.08 -23.69
C ILE A 12 8.25 -1.17 -22.93
N TRP A 13 8.94 -2.08 -23.58
CA TRP A 13 9.45 -3.32 -22.98
C TRP A 13 10.67 -3.14 -22.07
N GLY A 14 11.35 -2.00 -22.18
CA GLY A 14 12.52 -1.70 -21.33
C GLY A 14 12.18 -1.05 -19.98
N ARG A 15 10.94 -0.60 -19.77
CA ARG A 15 10.56 0.15 -18.55
C ARG A 15 10.29 -0.77 -17.36
N ALA A 16 10.57 -0.26 -16.16
CA ALA A 16 10.18 -0.91 -14.94
C ALA A 16 8.64 -1.04 -14.88
N PRO A 17 8.06 -2.23 -14.55
CA PRO A 17 6.62 -2.46 -14.59
C PRO A 17 5.94 -1.91 -13.35
N LEU A 18 6.08 -0.63 -13.11
CA LEU A 18 5.50 0.03 -11.93
C LEU A 18 5.11 1.47 -12.21
N LYS A 19 4.07 1.89 -11.49
CA LYS A 19 3.63 3.27 -11.40
C LYS A 19 4.08 3.83 -10.05
N ILE A 20 4.59 5.05 -10.05
CA ILE A 20 5.11 5.72 -8.84
C ILE A 20 4.16 6.88 -8.49
N THR A 21 3.80 6.98 -7.21
CA THR A 21 3.04 8.11 -6.65
C THR A 21 3.89 8.80 -5.58
N PRO A 22 4.79 9.71 -5.96
CA PRO A 22 5.79 10.29 -5.06
C PRO A 22 5.18 11.08 -3.89
N THR A 23 3.98 11.66 -4.05
CA THR A 23 3.28 12.40 -3.00
C THR A 23 2.96 11.57 -1.75
N LEU A 24 3.00 10.24 -1.87
CA LEU A 24 2.82 9.32 -0.74
C LEU A 24 4.15 9.00 -0.03
N CYS A 25 5.31 9.36 -0.59
CA CYS A 25 6.61 9.05 -0.01
C CYS A 25 6.88 9.85 1.27
N LEU A 26 7.23 9.16 2.36
CA LEU A 26 7.42 9.80 3.67
C LEU A 26 8.55 10.83 3.68
N PRO A 27 9.76 10.58 3.11
CA PRO A 27 10.81 11.58 3.00
C PRO A 27 10.42 12.82 2.20
N ILE A 28 9.62 12.65 1.16
CA ILE A 28 9.11 13.77 0.38
C ILE A 28 8.12 14.60 1.20
N ARG A 29 7.23 13.94 1.94
CA ARG A 29 6.23 14.62 2.79
C ARG A 29 6.88 15.35 3.97
N TYR A 30 7.85 14.71 4.59
CA TYR A 30 8.54 15.23 5.77
C TYR A 30 10.03 14.95 5.67
N GLN A 31 10.82 15.98 5.38
CA GLN A 31 12.27 15.87 5.08
C GLN A 31 13.09 15.23 6.19
N LYS A 32 12.63 15.31 7.45
CA LYS A 32 13.29 14.62 8.58
C LYS A 32 12.93 13.14 8.68
N SER A 33 12.12 12.60 7.74
CA SER A 33 11.84 11.16 7.70
C SER A 33 13.03 10.41 7.09
N ASP A 34 13.51 9.41 7.80
CA ASP A 34 14.61 8.51 7.42
C ASP A 34 14.14 7.25 6.68
N CYS A 35 12.87 7.17 6.30
CA CYS A 35 12.32 6.00 5.62
C CYS A 35 13.07 5.72 4.32
N ARG A 36 13.74 4.56 4.25
CA ARG A 36 14.48 4.05 3.08
C ARG A 36 14.17 2.58 2.82
N ILE A 37 13.00 2.10 3.25
CA ILE A 37 12.62 0.67 3.17
C ILE A 37 12.74 0.14 1.74
N CYS A 38 12.22 0.86 0.75
CA CYS A 38 12.29 0.45 -0.66
C CYS A 38 13.72 0.44 -1.21
N VAL A 39 14.57 1.40 -0.80
CA VAL A 39 15.98 1.49 -1.22
C VAL A 39 16.80 0.34 -0.61
N GLN A 40 16.61 0.11 0.70
CA GLN A 40 17.36 -0.90 1.46
C GLN A 40 17.04 -2.33 1.01
N ASN A 41 15.77 -2.58 0.65
CA ASN A 41 15.29 -3.91 0.27
C ASN A 41 15.30 -4.17 -1.24
N CYS A 42 15.67 -3.19 -2.08
CA CYS A 42 15.81 -3.43 -3.51
C CYS A 42 17.03 -4.34 -3.78
N PRO A 43 16.84 -5.56 -4.29
CA PRO A 43 17.93 -6.53 -4.46
C PRO A 43 18.97 -6.06 -5.49
N VAL A 44 18.55 -5.27 -6.47
CA VAL A 44 19.38 -4.76 -7.57
C VAL A 44 19.69 -3.27 -7.44
N LYS A 45 19.37 -2.65 -6.30
CA LYS A 45 19.63 -1.23 -6.00
C LYS A 45 19.10 -0.25 -7.07
N ALA A 46 17.98 -0.58 -7.69
CA ALA A 46 17.36 0.21 -8.74
C ALA A 46 16.53 1.39 -8.22
N VAL A 47 16.21 1.46 -6.93
CA VAL A 47 15.34 2.48 -6.32
C VAL A 47 16.18 3.58 -5.71
N GLU A 48 15.85 4.82 -6.05
CA GLU A 48 16.42 6.03 -5.44
C GLU A 48 15.32 6.91 -4.84
N VAL A 49 15.59 7.49 -3.68
CA VAL A 49 14.68 8.41 -2.99
C VAL A 49 15.48 9.65 -2.56
N THR A 50 15.07 10.80 -3.05
CA THR A 50 15.58 12.11 -2.66
C THR A 50 14.53 12.88 -1.84
N GLU A 51 14.82 14.11 -1.49
CA GLU A 51 13.87 14.99 -0.77
C GLU A 51 12.63 15.36 -1.62
N ASN A 52 12.75 15.31 -2.95
CA ASN A 52 11.70 15.77 -3.88
C ASN A 52 11.32 14.74 -4.94
N SER A 53 11.97 13.58 -4.97
CA SER A 53 11.69 12.59 -6.01
C SER A 53 11.84 11.15 -5.51
N VAL A 54 11.14 10.26 -6.20
CA VAL A 54 11.32 8.80 -6.14
C VAL A 54 11.51 8.33 -7.57
N SER A 55 12.59 7.65 -7.83
CA SER A 55 12.91 7.11 -9.16
C SER A 55 13.28 5.64 -9.10
N VAL A 56 13.15 4.98 -10.24
CA VAL A 56 13.56 3.59 -10.44
C VAL A 56 14.30 3.48 -11.75
N THR A 57 15.51 2.94 -11.70
CA THR A 57 16.32 2.72 -12.91
C THR A 57 15.74 1.56 -13.71
N ASP A 58 15.09 1.85 -14.83
CA ASP A 58 14.39 0.87 -15.68
C ASP A 58 15.26 -0.32 -16.10
N LYS A 59 16.50 -0.07 -16.50
CA LYS A 59 17.43 -1.11 -16.95
C LYS A 59 17.84 -2.07 -15.84
N ALA A 60 17.95 -1.57 -14.61
CA ALA A 60 18.36 -2.37 -13.45
C ALA A 60 17.16 -3.10 -12.80
N CYS A 61 15.95 -2.54 -12.89
CA CYS A 61 14.77 -3.09 -12.24
C CYS A 61 14.41 -4.47 -12.80
N THR A 62 14.29 -5.47 -11.92
CA THR A 62 13.86 -6.84 -12.26
C THR A 62 12.34 -7.00 -12.28
N GLY A 63 11.56 -6.04 -11.80
CA GLY A 63 10.09 -6.14 -11.68
C GLY A 63 9.64 -7.07 -10.55
N CYS A 64 10.47 -7.32 -9.54
CA CYS A 64 10.15 -8.26 -8.45
C CYS A 64 9.04 -7.83 -7.51
N GLY A 65 8.72 -6.53 -7.41
CA GLY A 65 7.61 -6.01 -6.61
C GLY A 65 7.92 -5.77 -5.12
N VAL A 66 9.14 -6.06 -4.63
CA VAL A 66 9.46 -5.87 -3.20
C VAL A 66 9.26 -4.43 -2.72
N CYS A 67 9.57 -3.44 -3.56
CA CYS A 67 9.36 -2.03 -3.22
C CYS A 67 7.87 -1.69 -3.05
N ALA A 68 6.98 -2.30 -3.82
CA ALA A 68 5.53 -2.13 -3.70
C ALA A 68 4.99 -2.79 -2.42
N SER A 69 5.39 -4.05 -2.15
CA SER A 69 4.90 -4.81 -1.00
C SER A 69 5.37 -4.26 0.34
N LEU A 70 6.59 -3.73 0.41
CA LEU A 70 7.15 -3.23 1.67
C LEU A 70 6.92 -1.74 1.91
N CYS A 71 6.51 -0.98 0.89
CA CYS A 71 6.25 0.45 1.06
C CYS A 71 5.07 0.69 2.01
N PRO A 72 5.27 1.35 3.16
CA PRO A 72 4.19 1.53 4.14
C PRO A 72 3.08 2.46 3.64
N THR A 73 3.33 3.24 2.59
CA THR A 73 2.39 4.23 2.08
C THR A 73 1.94 3.96 0.64
N GLY A 74 2.37 2.84 0.03
CA GLY A 74 1.93 2.46 -1.31
C GLY A 74 2.41 3.40 -2.43
N VAL A 75 3.64 3.91 -2.34
CA VAL A 75 4.26 4.74 -3.38
C VAL A 75 4.32 4.03 -4.73
N PHE A 76 4.52 2.72 -4.72
CA PHE A 76 4.71 1.89 -5.90
C PHE A 76 3.50 0.99 -6.16
N GLU A 77 3.00 0.99 -7.39
CA GLU A 77 1.95 0.08 -7.87
C GLU A 77 2.53 -0.76 -9.00
N MET A 78 2.52 -2.09 -8.85
CA MET A 78 3.00 -3.00 -9.89
C MET A 78 1.99 -3.09 -11.03
N THR A 79 2.50 -3.15 -12.29
CA THR A 79 1.67 -3.18 -13.50
C THR A 79 1.84 -4.48 -14.30
N ASN A 80 2.74 -5.37 -13.86
CA ASN A 80 3.04 -6.64 -14.53
C ASN A 80 2.20 -7.84 -14.07
N LEU A 81 1.24 -7.64 -13.17
CA LEU A 81 0.26 -8.69 -12.83
C LEU A 81 -1.09 -8.28 -13.45
N PRO A 82 -1.61 -9.01 -14.43
CA PRO A 82 -2.89 -8.73 -15.05
C PRO A 82 -4.04 -9.17 -14.13
N PHE A 83 -4.35 -8.36 -13.13
CA PHE A 83 -5.31 -8.65 -12.06
C PHE A 83 -6.64 -9.22 -12.55
N HIS A 84 -7.16 -8.73 -13.68
CA HIS A 84 -8.44 -9.22 -14.20
C HIS A 84 -8.36 -10.72 -14.55
N HIS A 85 -7.36 -11.14 -15.31
CA HIS A 85 -7.19 -12.55 -15.69
C HIS A 85 -6.81 -13.41 -14.49
N PHE A 86 -5.97 -12.90 -13.61
CA PHE A 86 -5.58 -13.59 -12.38
C PHE A 86 -6.79 -13.95 -11.51
N PHE A 87 -7.69 -13.00 -11.26
CA PHE A 87 -8.88 -13.25 -10.44
C PHE A 87 -9.92 -14.09 -11.16
N LYS A 88 -10.09 -13.94 -12.47
CA LYS A 88 -10.96 -14.82 -13.27
C LYS A 88 -10.53 -16.27 -13.14
N LYS A 89 -9.22 -16.55 -13.26
CA LYS A 89 -8.66 -17.89 -13.09
C LYS A 89 -8.81 -18.40 -11.64
N ALA A 90 -8.68 -17.50 -10.66
CA ALA A 90 -8.97 -17.83 -9.26
C ALA A 90 -10.42 -18.28 -9.08
N GLU A 91 -11.38 -17.57 -9.63
CA GLU A 91 -12.82 -17.93 -9.57
C GLU A 91 -13.09 -19.26 -10.26
N GLU A 92 -12.46 -19.53 -11.40
CA GLU A 92 -12.54 -20.82 -12.10
C GLU A 92 -12.02 -21.98 -11.22
N TYR A 93 -10.89 -21.82 -10.55
CA TYR A 93 -10.38 -22.82 -9.62
C TYR A 93 -11.29 -23.00 -8.39
N LEU A 94 -11.80 -21.92 -7.83
CA LEU A 94 -12.69 -21.94 -6.67
C LEU A 94 -14.07 -22.52 -6.98
N SER A 95 -14.49 -22.56 -8.25
CA SER A 95 -15.71 -23.28 -8.65
C SER A 95 -15.55 -24.81 -8.54
N GLN A 96 -14.32 -25.32 -8.53
CA GLN A 96 -13.99 -26.75 -8.47
C GLN A 96 -13.43 -27.20 -7.12
N GLY A 97 -13.03 -26.23 -6.26
CA GLY A 97 -12.42 -26.49 -4.96
C GLY A 97 -12.48 -25.26 -4.06
N ASN A 98 -11.78 -25.33 -2.93
CA ASN A 98 -11.79 -24.23 -1.95
C ASN A 98 -10.37 -23.78 -1.53
N ALA A 99 -9.35 -24.33 -2.18
CA ALA A 99 -7.95 -24.02 -1.93
C ALA A 99 -7.26 -23.48 -3.20
N ILE A 100 -6.33 -22.55 -3.01
CA ILE A 100 -5.51 -21.97 -4.09
C ILE A 100 -4.06 -21.98 -3.66
N THR A 101 -3.17 -22.47 -4.55
CA THR A 101 -1.73 -22.34 -4.39
C THR A 101 -1.23 -21.10 -5.14
N LEU A 102 -0.40 -20.30 -4.50
CA LEU A 102 0.30 -19.16 -5.12
C LEU A 102 1.76 -19.55 -5.35
N GLU A 103 2.22 -19.47 -6.58
CA GLU A 103 3.57 -19.85 -6.99
C GLU A 103 4.28 -18.73 -7.76
N CYS A 104 5.61 -18.69 -7.63
CA CYS A 104 6.43 -17.88 -8.52
C CYS A 104 6.37 -18.45 -9.96
N TYR A 105 6.26 -17.59 -10.96
CA TYR A 105 6.23 -18.03 -12.36
C TYR A 105 7.49 -18.77 -12.82
N LYS A 106 8.60 -18.62 -12.10
CA LYS A 106 9.86 -19.35 -12.36
C LYS A 106 9.81 -20.83 -11.96
N VAL A 107 8.76 -21.28 -11.26
CA VAL A 107 8.52 -22.70 -11.03
C VAL A 107 8.19 -23.36 -12.37
N PRO A 108 8.91 -24.42 -12.79
CA PRO A 108 8.60 -25.13 -14.02
C PRO A 108 7.17 -25.67 -14.02
N PHE A 109 6.51 -25.68 -15.19
CA PHE A 109 5.12 -26.16 -15.27
C PHE A 109 4.96 -27.63 -14.82
N GLY A 110 5.94 -28.48 -15.08
CA GLY A 110 5.91 -29.87 -14.63
C GLY A 110 6.03 -30.05 -13.13
N ASP A 111 6.51 -29.05 -12.42
CA ASP A 111 6.69 -29.06 -10.96
C ASP A 111 5.61 -28.22 -10.23
N SER A 112 4.64 -27.64 -10.95
CA SER A 112 3.55 -26.84 -10.40
C SER A 112 2.61 -27.68 -9.54
N LEU A 113 2.02 -27.09 -8.50
CA LEU A 113 1.06 -27.74 -7.58
C LEU A 113 -0.36 -27.26 -7.88
N PRO A 114 -1.12 -27.89 -8.78
CA PRO A 114 -2.49 -27.47 -9.09
C PRO A 114 -3.45 -27.63 -7.89
N PRO A 115 -4.43 -26.74 -7.75
CA PRO A 115 -4.69 -25.55 -8.55
C PRO A 115 -3.74 -24.42 -8.17
N SER A 116 -2.87 -23.98 -9.07
CA SER A 116 -1.91 -22.91 -8.80
C SER A 116 -2.15 -21.67 -9.63
N LEU A 117 -2.08 -20.52 -8.97
CA LEU A 117 -2.01 -19.20 -9.58
C LEU A 117 -0.58 -18.72 -9.56
N ARG A 118 -0.07 -18.35 -10.70
CA ARG A 118 1.30 -17.90 -10.86
C ARG A 118 1.40 -16.39 -10.74
N VAL A 119 2.34 -15.93 -9.92
CA VAL A 119 2.67 -14.50 -9.77
C VAL A 119 4.07 -14.23 -10.31
N PRO A 120 4.38 -13.04 -10.82
CA PRO A 120 5.70 -12.70 -11.34
C PRO A 120 6.83 -13.00 -10.34
N CYS A 121 6.60 -12.70 -9.09
CA CYS A 121 7.47 -13.03 -7.95
C CYS A 121 6.60 -13.20 -6.71
N LEU A 122 6.98 -14.04 -5.76
CA LEU A 122 6.27 -14.16 -4.49
C LEU A 122 6.17 -12.82 -3.73
N ALA A 123 7.06 -11.87 -4.00
CA ALA A 123 6.95 -10.52 -3.45
C ALA A 123 5.72 -9.71 -3.95
N HIS A 124 4.99 -10.17 -4.97
CA HIS A 124 3.69 -9.60 -5.36
C HIS A 124 2.55 -10.05 -4.45
N ILE A 125 2.78 -11.04 -3.60
CA ILE A 125 1.78 -11.54 -2.66
C ILE A 125 1.68 -10.55 -1.51
N THR A 126 0.65 -9.72 -1.56
CA THR A 126 0.36 -8.70 -0.54
C THR A 126 -0.81 -9.14 0.33
N PRO A 127 -1.00 -8.54 1.51
CA PRO A 127 -2.19 -8.76 2.33
C PRO A 127 -3.49 -8.48 1.56
N GLY A 128 -3.53 -7.43 0.73
CA GLY A 128 -4.69 -7.10 -0.08
C GLY A 128 -5.02 -8.17 -1.11
N LEU A 129 -4.01 -8.73 -1.80
CA LEU A 129 -4.20 -9.83 -2.74
C LEU A 129 -4.80 -11.06 -2.06
N MET A 130 -4.25 -11.46 -0.91
CA MET A 130 -4.74 -12.62 -0.17
C MET A 130 -6.17 -12.42 0.34
N LEU A 131 -6.46 -11.26 0.94
CA LEU A 131 -7.82 -10.95 1.40
C LEU A 131 -8.83 -10.98 0.26
N LYS A 132 -8.45 -10.50 -0.93
CA LYS A 132 -9.32 -10.55 -2.09
C LYS A 132 -9.59 -11.99 -2.54
N LEU A 133 -8.58 -12.88 -2.54
CA LEU A 133 -8.79 -14.30 -2.81
C LEU A 133 -9.73 -14.96 -1.78
N LEU A 134 -9.57 -14.63 -0.50
CA LEU A 134 -10.47 -15.11 0.55
C LEU A 134 -11.90 -14.58 0.35
N SER A 135 -12.06 -13.32 -0.05
CA SER A 135 -13.39 -12.69 -0.24
C SER A 135 -14.16 -13.26 -1.43
N ILE A 136 -13.47 -13.80 -2.45
CA ILE A 136 -14.11 -14.47 -3.59
C ILE A 136 -14.32 -15.98 -3.36
N GLY A 137 -14.06 -16.49 -2.15
CA GLY A 137 -14.45 -17.84 -1.75
C GLY A 137 -13.31 -18.79 -1.40
N ALA A 138 -12.05 -18.40 -1.47
CA ALA A 138 -10.95 -19.24 -1.02
C ALA A 138 -11.08 -19.50 0.49
N LYS A 139 -11.06 -20.76 0.89
CA LYS A 139 -10.97 -21.17 2.32
C LYS A 139 -9.54 -21.44 2.75
N GLU A 140 -8.69 -21.76 1.79
CA GLU A 140 -7.28 -21.99 2.04
C GLU A 140 -6.42 -21.37 0.93
N ILE A 141 -5.38 -20.63 1.32
CA ILE A 141 -4.35 -20.09 0.44
C ILE A 141 -3.02 -20.68 0.87
N ILE A 142 -2.34 -21.32 -0.05
CA ILE A 142 -1.03 -21.93 0.13
C ILE A 142 -0.02 -21.11 -0.67
N VAL A 143 0.93 -20.47 -0.01
CA VAL A 143 2.07 -19.83 -0.67
C VAL A 143 3.21 -20.83 -0.74
N ARG A 144 3.60 -21.22 -1.95
CA ARG A 144 4.68 -22.19 -2.15
C ARG A 144 6.03 -21.51 -2.27
N ASP A 145 6.90 -21.77 -1.32
CA ASP A 145 8.32 -21.52 -1.45
C ASP A 145 8.98 -22.73 -2.15
N ALA A 146 9.33 -22.54 -3.40
CA ALA A 146 9.96 -23.57 -4.22
C ALA A 146 11.50 -23.60 -4.10
N GLY A 147 12.08 -22.86 -3.14
CA GLY A 147 13.53 -22.78 -2.92
C GLY A 147 14.30 -21.99 -4.00
N ILE A 148 13.59 -21.37 -4.93
CA ILE A 148 14.18 -20.69 -6.10
C ILE A 148 14.81 -19.34 -5.71
N CYS A 149 14.32 -18.69 -4.65
CA CYS A 149 14.75 -17.35 -4.27
C CYS A 149 16.25 -17.26 -3.97
N GLY A 150 16.89 -18.33 -3.48
CA GLY A 150 18.31 -18.36 -3.19
C GLY A 150 19.21 -18.16 -4.41
N VAL A 151 18.77 -18.58 -5.59
CA VAL A 151 19.50 -18.51 -6.88
C VAL A 151 18.91 -17.48 -7.83
N CYS A 152 17.77 -16.86 -7.49
CA CYS A 152 17.11 -15.85 -8.28
C CYS A 152 17.80 -14.47 -8.12
N GLU A 153 17.82 -13.67 -9.18
CA GLU A 153 18.33 -12.29 -9.14
C GLU A 153 17.65 -11.43 -8.06
N SER A 154 16.36 -11.67 -7.83
CA SER A 154 15.55 -10.89 -6.89
C SER A 154 15.78 -11.25 -5.43
N LYS A 155 16.15 -12.48 -5.09
CA LYS A 155 16.51 -12.96 -3.73
C LYS A 155 15.62 -12.52 -2.56
N CYS A 156 14.35 -12.15 -2.82
CA CYS A 156 13.51 -11.48 -1.83
C CYS A 156 12.06 -12.00 -1.75
N GLY A 157 11.64 -12.84 -2.69
CA GLY A 157 10.23 -13.23 -2.84
C GLY A 157 9.70 -14.02 -1.64
N ASP A 158 10.45 -15.02 -1.19
CA ASP A 158 10.15 -15.88 -0.05
C ASP A 158 9.91 -15.10 1.24
N LYS A 159 10.87 -14.27 1.63
CA LYS A 159 10.80 -13.45 2.86
C LYS A 159 9.67 -12.43 2.82
N THR A 160 9.47 -11.80 1.64
CA THR A 160 8.42 -10.79 1.46
C THR A 160 7.03 -11.42 1.58
N ALA A 161 6.84 -12.58 0.93
CA ALA A 161 5.59 -13.33 1.01
C ALA A 161 5.32 -13.86 2.42
N ALA A 162 6.33 -14.42 3.09
CA ALA A 162 6.20 -14.89 4.47
C ALA A 162 5.74 -13.75 5.42
N TYR A 163 6.30 -12.55 5.26
CA TYR A 163 5.87 -11.39 6.03
C TYR A 163 4.41 -10.99 5.76
N ALA A 164 3.98 -11.04 4.50
CA ALA A 164 2.58 -10.77 4.13
C ALA A 164 1.63 -11.83 4.70
N VAL A 165 2.02 -13.11 4.66
CA VAL A 165 1.25 -14.24 5.24
C VAL A 165 1.08 -14.07 6.74
N LEU A 166 2.14 -13.73 7.48
CA LEU A 166 2.06 -13.49 8.92
C LEU A 166 1.04 -12.41 9.29
N LYS A 167 0.99 -11.31 8.53
CA LYS A 167 0.00 -10.24 8.75
C LYS A 167 -1.44 -10.73 8.56
N ILE A 168 -1.67 -11.58 7.57
CA ILE A 168 -3.01 -12.14 7.32
C ILE A 168 -3.37 -13.17 8.39
N GLN A 169 -2.44 -14.03 8.79
CA GLN A 169 -2.68 -14.98 9.88
C GLN A 169 -3.05 -14.29 11.19
N GLU A 170 -2.36 -13.21 11.55
CA GLU A 170 -2.73 -12.38 12.71
C GLU A 170 -4.18 -11.87 12.57
N LEU A 171 -4.53 -11.31 11.42
CA LEU A 171 -5.88 -10.79 11.17
C LEU A 171 -6.95 -11.88 11.25
N LEU A 172 -6.73 -13.03 10.61
CA LEU A 172 -7.69 -14.15 10.59
C LEU A 172 -7.90 -14.72 11.98
N LYS A 173 -6.83 -14.89 12.76
CA LYS A 173 -6.89 -15.40 14.13
C LYS A 173 -7.78 -14.52 15.02
N ASP A 174 -7.60 -13.20 14.94
CA ASP A 174 -8.32 -12.26 15.80
C ASP A 174 -9.75 -12.00 15.34
N SER A 175 -10.02 -12.20 14.04
CA SER A 175 -11.39 -12.01 13.49
C SER A 175 -12.31 -13.20 13.68
N GLY A 176 -11.81 -14.36 14.13
CA GLY A 176 -12.59 -15.61 14.23
C GLY A 176 -12.94 -16.22 12.85
N LEU A 177 -12.34 -15.74 11.79
CA LEU A 177 -12.50 -16.27 10.45
C LEU A 177 -11.87 -17.66 10.33
N GLN A 178 -12.55 -18.59 9.68
CA GLN A 178 -12.13 -20.01 9.56
C GLN A 178 -11.17 -20.26 8.38
N GLN A 179 -10.89 -19.24 7.58
CA GLN A 179 -9.99 -19.33 6.44
C GLN A 179 -8.53 -19.54 6.91
N LYS A 180 -7.74 -20.23 6.09
CA LYS A 180 -6.33 -20.53 6.37
C LYS A 180 -5.43 -19.93 5.30
N VAL A 181 -4.31 -19.39 5.73
CA VAL A 181 -3.22 -18.96 4.85
C VAL A 181 -1.92 -19.52 5.40
N SER A 182 -1.14 -20.19 4.57
CA SER A 182 0.10 -20.85 4.99
C SER A 182 1.21 -20.68 3.96
N VAL A 183 2.44 -20.86 4.40
CA VAL A 183 3.61 -21.02 3.53
C VAL A 183 4.03 -22.48 3.62
N ILE A 184 4.22 -23.12 2.48
CA ILE A 184 4.82 -24.46 2.41
C ILE A 184 6.15 -24.38 1.67
N THR A 185 7.16 -25.08 2.17
CA THR A 185 8.42 -25.27 1.45
C THR A 185 8.34 -26.58 0.67
N ASN A 186 8.30 -26.46 -0.65
CA ASN A 186 8.31 -27.60 -1.55
C ASN A 186 9.28 -27.26 -2.69
N ALA A 187 10.56 -27.58 -2.46
CA ALA A 187 11.66 -27.22 -3.33
C ALA A 187 11.59 -27.99 -4.67
N VAL A 188 11.90 -27.28 -5.75
CA VAL A 188 12.11 -27.85 -7.07
C VAL A 188 13.60 -28.13 -7.32
N SER A 189 13.92 -29.07 -8.20
CA SER A 189 15.30 -29.32 -8.57
C SER A 189 15.90 -28.14 -9.32
N ILE A 190 16.90 -27.50 -8.71
CA ILE A 190 17.55 -26.28 -9.23
C ILE A 190 18.35 -26.60 -10.52
N ASN A 191 18.78 -27.84 -10.73
CA ASN A 191 19.61 -28.22 -11.87
C ASN A 191 18.94 -28.01 -13.24
N ASN A 192 17.61 -27.95 -13.29
CA ASN A 192 16.83 -27.78 -14.52
C ASN A 192 16.35 -26.32 -14.73
N LEU A 193 16.71 -25.38 -13.85
CA LEU A 193 16.27 -24.02 -13.94
C LEU A 193 17.18 -23.19 -14.84
N THR A 194 16.71 -22.87 -16.03
CA THR A 194 17.39 -21.94 -16.94
C THR A 194 16.93 -20.53 -16.63
N PHE A 195 17.73 -19.79 -15.85
CA PHE A 195 17.44 -18.36 -15.52
C PHE A 195 17.91 -17.40 -16.61
N LYS A 196 18.44 -17.88 -17.75
CA LYS A 196 18.94 -17.02 -18.82
C LYS A 196 17.78 -16.33 -19.55
N GLY A 197 17.63 -15.03 -19.31
CA GLY A 197 16.87 -14.14 -20.17
C GLY A 197 15.48 -13.73 -19.72
N ASP A 198 14.83 -14.46 -18.81
CA ASP A 198 13.47 -14.12 -18.39
C ASP A 198 13.49 -13.14 -17.22
N ARG A 199 13.48 -11.86 -17.55
CA ARG A 199 13.27 -10.83 -16.55
C ARG A 199 11.81 -10.86 -16.09
N LEU A 200 11.58 -10.68 -14.79
CA LEU A 200 10.21 -10.62 -14.23
C LEU A 200 9.33 -9.53 -14.87
N LYS A 201 9.93 -8.50 -15.44
CA LYS A 201 9.24 -7.45 -16.19
C LYS A 201 8.72 -7.93 -17.56
N ASP A 202 9.27 -8.98 -18.11
CA ASP A 202 8.86 -9.59 -19.38
C ASP A 202 7.85 -10.72 -19.15
N TYR A 203 7.36 -10.88 -17.91
CA TYR A 203 6.34 -11.86 -17.55
C TYR A 203 5.11 -11.70 -18.44
N LYS A 204 4.94 -12.64 -19.32
CA LYS A 204 3.73 -12.82 -20.10
C LYS A 204 3.05 -14.05 -19.53
N GLU A 205 1.88 -13.85 -18.96
CA GLU A 205 1.09 -15.00 -18.59
C GLU A 205 0.66 -15.75 -19.85
N ASP A 206 0.62 -17.09 -19.76
CA ASP A 206 -0.02 -17.96 -20.71
C ASP A 206 -1.55 -17.82 -20.60
N TYR A 207 -2.03 -16.58 -20.58
CA TYR A 207 -3.43 -16.30 -20.77
C TYR A 207 -3.68 -16.21 -22.27
N GLU A 208 -4.53 -17.06 -22.79
CA GLU A 208 -5.08 -16.92 -24.14
C GLU A 208 -5.81 -15.58 -24.21
N VAL A 209 -5.07 -14.56 -24.59
CA VAL A 209 -5.66 -13.26 -24.91
C VAL A 209 -6.43 -13.42 -26.21
N SER A 210 -7.73 -13.34 -26.15
CA SER A 210 -8.56 -13.43 -27.36
C SER A 210 -8.10 -12.35 -28.36
N ARG A 211 -8.16 -12.63 -29.66
CA ARG A 211 -7.82 -11.64 -30.72
C ARG A 211 -8.54 -10.29 -30.51
N ARG A 212 -9.76 -10.31 -29.97
CA ARG A 212 -10.55 -9.09 -29.65
C ARG A 212 -9.93 -8.27 -28.50
N GLU A 213 -9.44 -8.91 -27.46
CA GLU A 213 -8.79 -8.24 -26.33
C GLU A 213 -7.43 -7.68 -26.74
N MET A 214 -6.68 -8.41 -27.57
CA MET A 214 -5.42 -7.93 -28.15
C MET A 214 -5.69 -6.65 -29.00
N PHE A 215 -6.73 -6.63 -29.83
CA PHE A 215 -7.13 -5.44 -30.60
C PHE A 215 -7.63 -4.30 -29.70
N SER A 216 -8.29 -4.57 -28.56
CA SER A 216 -8.73 -3.53 -27.64
C SER A 216 -7.54 -2.86 -26.91
N VAL A 217 -6.52 -3.63 -26.56
CA VAL A 217 -5.26 -3.14 -25.98
C VAL A 217 -4.49 -2.34 -27.03
N PHE A 218 -4.41 -2.81 -28.27
CA PHE A 218 -3.82 -2.08 -29.38
C PHE A 218 -4.57 -0.77 -29.67
N ARG A 219 -5.90 -0.77 -29.66
CA ARG A 219 -6.71 0.43 -29.90
C ARG A 219 -6.58 1.46 -28.77
N LYS A 220 -6.55 1.03 -27.51
CA LYS A 220 -6.29 1.92 -26.37
C LYS A 220 -4.85 2.44 -26.35
N GLY A 221 -3.88 1.62 -26.77
CA GLY A 221 -2.49 2.02 -26.92
C GLY A 221 -2.27 2.98 -28.11
N ALA A 222 -2.93 2.74 -29.25
CA ALA A 222 -2.83 3.60 -30.42
C ALA A 222 -3.46 4.99 -30.18
N TYR A 223 -4.59 5.07 -29.46
CA TYR A 223 -5.21 6.37 -29.12
C TYR A 223 -4.36 7.21 -28.16
N LYS A 224 -3.57 6.59 -27.27
CA LYS A 224 -2.58 7.30 -26.45
C LYS A 224 -1.27 7.61 -27.18
N GLY A 225 -0.97 6.88 -28.26
CA GLY A 225 0.28 7.01 -29.04
C GLY A 225 0.31 8.12 -30.07
N VAL A 226 -0.84 8.69 -30.45
CA VAL A 226 -0.94 9.77 -31.46
C VAL A 226 -0.77 11.17 -30.84
N ALA A 227 -0.91 11.30 -29.50
CA ALA A 227 -0.87 12.60 -28.83
C ALA A 227 0.44 12.92 -28.09
N GLY A 228 1.51 12.12 -28.24
CA GLY A 228 2.75 12.39 -27.51
C GLY A 228 3.99 11.89 -28.23
N VAL A 229 4.79 12.78 -28.76
CA VAL A 229 6.23 12.60 -28.90
C VAL A 229 6.74 12.10 -27.56
N ILE A 230 7.32 10.89 -27.52
CA ILE A 230 7.89 10.32 -26.31
C ILE A 230 9.13 11.15 -25.95
N LYS A 231 8.90 12.23 -25.20
CA LYS A 231 9.90 12.69 -24.25
C LYS A 231 9.95 11.63 -23.18
N GLU A 232 11.13 11.19 -22.77
CA GLU A 232 11.33 10.54 -21.49
C GLU A 232 10.56 11.40 -20.48
N GLU A 233 9.41 10.92 -19.98
CA GLU A 233 8.78 11.63 -18.89
C GLU A 233 9.72 11.43 -17.69
N PRO A 234 10.41 12.47 -17.26
CA PRO A 234 11.21 12.39 -16.05
C PRO A 234 10.28 11.94 -14.94
N SER A 235 10.78 11.13 -14.02
CA SER A 235 10.04 10.77 -12.80
C SER A 235 9.37 12.04 -12.29
N PRO A 236 8.06 12.01 -11.99
CA PRO A 236 7.34 13.24 -11.65
C PRO A 236 8.04 13.93 -10.49
N VAL A 237 8.70 15.04 -10.79
CA VAL A 237 9.30 15.91 -9.77
C VAL A 237 8.14 16.63 -9.10
N ILE A 238 8.07 16.48 -7.79
CA ILE A 238 7.04 17.12 -6.98
C ILE A 238 7.41 18.58 -6.79
N ASP A 239 6.45 19.45 -7.04
CA ASP A 239 6.52 20.83 -6.56
C ASP A 239 6.40 20.81 -5.02
N PRO A 240 7.48 21.13 -4.26
CA PRO A 240 7.47 21.06 -2.81
C PRO A 240 6.41 21.97 -2.16
N GLY A 241 6.05 23.06 -2.83
CA GLY A 241 5.06 24.01 -2.33
C GLY A 241 3.60 23.56 -2.53
N ARG A 242 3.32 22.90 -3.66
CA ARG A 242 1.94 22.59 -4.09
C ARG A 242 1.54 21.14 -3.83
N ASP A 243 2.42 20.20 -4.08
CA ASP A 243 2.05 18.78 -4.18
C ASP A 243 2.44 17.95 -2.96
N ARG A 244 3.38 18.45 -2.15
CA ARG A 244 3.97 17.73 -1.01
C ARG A 244 2.94 17.17 -0.04
N LEU A 245 1.87 17.89 0.22
CA LEU A 245 0.84 17.57 1.19
C LEU A 245 -0.43 16.98 0.57
N LYS A 246 -0.43 16.67 -0.74
CA LYS A 246 -1.55 15.95 -1.34
C LYS A 246 -1.79 14.64 -0.62
N LYS A 247 -3.05 14.38 -0.31
CA LYS A 247 -3.50 13.17 0.38
C LYS A 247 -4.14 12.21 -0.62
N GLY A 248 -4.02 10.91 -0.35
CA GLY A 248 -4.64 9.89 -1.20
C GLY A 248 -4.56 8.51 -0.56
N ILE A 249 -5.57 7.70 -0.79
CA ILE A 249 -5.58 6.31 -0.35
C ILE A 249 -4.93 5.47 -1.46
N PRO A 250 -3.90 4.66 -1.16
CA PRO A 250 -3.31 3.76 -2.13
C PRO A 250 -4.33 2.73 -2.63
N LYS A 251 -4.26 2.37 -3.91
CA LYS A 251 -5.16 1.40 -4.52
C LYS A 251 -5.21 0.06 -3.77
N GLU A 252 -4.06 -0.43 -3.32
CA GLU A 252 -3.99 -1.65 -2.52
C GLU A 252 -4.81 -1.54 -1.22
N ARG A 253 -4.82 -0.36 -0.57
CA ARG A 253 -5.63 -0.13 0.62
C ARG A 253 -7.13 -0.12 0.30
N GLU A 254 -7.51 0.47 -0.83
CA GLU A 254 -8.91 0.44 -1.30
C GLU A 254 -9.37 -0.99 -1.60
N GLU A 255 -8.56 -1.78 -2.31
CA GLU A 255 -8.83 -3.18 -2.63
C GLU A 255 -8.93 -4.04 -1.35
N LEU A 256 -8.03 -3.80 -0.39
CA LEU A 256 -8.04 -4.45 0.92
C LEU A 256 -9.33 -4.16 1.69
N LEU A 257 -9.77 -2.90 1.71
CA LEU A 257 -11.01 -2.51 2.40
C LEU A 257 -12.24 -3.16 1.77
N LYS A 258 -12.33 -3.21 0.43
CA LYS A 258 -13.41 -3.90 -0.29
C LYS A 258 -13.43 -5.40 0.03
N ALA A 259 -12.27 -6.04 0.08
CA ALA A 259 -12.17 -7.45 0.43
C ALA A 259 -12.59 -7.72 1.88
N MET A 260 -12.21 -6.85 2.81
CA MET A 260 -12.63 -6.93 4.22
C MET A 260 -14.14 -6.77 4.38
N GLU A 261 -14.77 -5.85 3.65
CA GLU A 261 -16.22 -5.68 3.66
C GLU A 261 -16.93 -6.99 3.29
N GLY A 262 -16.50 -7.65 2.21
CA GLY A 262 -17.07 -8.93 1.80
C GLY A 262 -16.87 -10.06 2.81
N LEU A 263 -15.70 -10.13 3.45
CA LEU A 263 -15.39 -11.17 4.44
C LEU A 263 -16.13 -10.97 5.78
N ILE A 264 -16.20 -9.74 6.26
CA ILE A 264 -16.81 -9.41 7.57
C ILE A 264 -18.31 -9.51 7.49
N SER A 265 -18.94 -8.98 6.44
CA SER A 265 -20.40 -8.99 6.29
C SER A 265 -20.99 -10.40 6.31
N SER A 266 -20.22 -11.39 5.91
CA SER A 266 -20.66 -12.78 5.82
C SER A 266 -20.31 -13.64 7.04
N ASN A 267 -19.29 -13.29 7.84
CA ASN A 267 -18.65 -14.25 8.74
C ASN A 267 -18.19 -13.70 10.10
N VAL A 268 -18.25 -12.40 10.35
CA VAL A 268 -17.70 -11.80 11.57
C VAL A 268 -18.77 -11.06 12.34
N ASN A 269 -18.81 -11.27 13.65
CA ASN A 269 -19.65 -10.45 14.52
C ASN A 269 -19.09 -9.01 14.54
N PRO A 270 -19.90 -7.98 14.16
CA PRO A 270 -19.46 -6.58 14.12
C PRO A 270 -18.94 -6.03 15.46
N GLN A 271 -19.30 -6.67 16.57
CA GLN A 271 -18.91 -6.29 17.93
C GLN A 271 -17.61 -6.96 18.40
N THR A 272 -17.05 -7.91 17.63
CA THR A 272 -15.80 -8.56 18.00
C THR A 272 -14.62 -7.68 17.58
N PRO A 273 -13.83 -7.13 18.51
CA PRO A 273 -12.73 -6.25 18.17
C PRO A 273 -11.63 -7.01 17.40
N LEU A 274 -11.09 -6.38 16.36
CA LEU A 274 -9.94 -6.87 15.61
C LEU A 274 -8.66 -6.27 16.16
N ARG A 275 -7.64 -7.10 16.36
CA ARG A 275 -6.26 -6.66 16.63
C ARG A 275 -5.39 -7.03 15.44
N SER A 276 -4.91 -6.08 14.69
CA SER A 276 -4.09 -6.37 13.53
C SER A 276 -3.12 -5.25 13.23
N ARG A 277 -1.92 -5.60 12.80
CA ARG A 277 -0.94 -4.63 12.25
C ARG A 277 -1.39 -4.01 10.94
N ILE A 278 -2.39 -4.60 10.28
CA ILE A 278 -2.99 -4.06 9.05
C ILE A 278 -3.85 -2.83 9.37
N PHE A 279 -4.46 -2.80 10.55
CA PHE A 279 -5.30 -1.71 11.05
C PHE A 279 -4.78 -1.22 12.41
N PRO A 280 -3.66 -0.48 12.44
CA PRO A 280 -3.14 0.08 13.67
C PRO A 280 -4.02 1.21 14.18
N ALA A 281 -3.97 1.46 15.47
CA ALA A 281 -4.65 2.58 16.10
C ALA A 281 -3.68 3.67 16.53
N VAL A 282 -4.16 4.90 16.45
CA VAL A 282 -3.46 6.09 16.92
C VAL A 282 -4.09 6.55 18.24
N LYS A 283 -3.25 6.85 19.21
CA LYS A 283 -3.62 7.45 20.48
C LYS A 283 -2.88 8.76 20.68
N ILE A 284 -3.59 9.78 21.17
CA ILE A 284 -3.02 11.04 21.61
C ILE A 284 -3.21 11.12 23.13
N ASP A 285 -2.10 11.18 23.86
CA ASP A 285 -2.11 11.34 25.31
C ASP A 285 -2.24 12.82 25.71
N LYS A 286 -2.39 13.09 27.01
CA LYS A 286 -2.47 14.47 27.56
C LYS A 286 -1.25 15.31 27.14
N GLY A 287 -1.44 16.59 26.86
CA GLY A 287 -0.38 17.51 26.46
C GLY A 287 -0.36 17.85 24.97
N CYS A 288 -1.35 17.42 24.20
CA CYS A 288 -1.55 17.90 22.83
C CYS A 288 -1.81 19.42 22.84
N ASP A 289 -1.12 20.14 21.95
CA ASP A 289 -1.25 21.60 21.80
C ASP A 289 -1.99 22.02 20.51
N MET A 290 -2.68 21.06 19.88
CA MET A 290 -3.44 21.29 18.63
C MET A 290 -2.63 21.96 17.51
N CYS A 291 -1.33 21.66 17.41
CA CYS A 291 -0.47 22.19 16.33
C CYS A 291 -0.84 21.66 14.94
N ASN A 292 -1.74 20.70 14.84
CA ASN A 292 -2.30 20.10 13.61
C ASN A 292 -1.29 19.44 12.66
N LEU A 293 -0.02 19.32 13.02
CA LEU A 293 1.03 18.72 12.15
C LEU A 293 0.73 17.26 11.81
N CYS A 294 0.23 16.48 12.77
CA CYS A 294 -0.10 15.07 12.55
C CYS A 294 -1.22 14.87 11.51
N HIS A 295 -2.23 15.77 11.49
CA HIS A 295 -3.24 15.82 10.45
C HIS A 295 -2.66 16.28 9.11
N LEU A 296 -1.90 17.38 9.11
CA LEU A 296 -1.38 18.00 7.91
C LEU A 296 -0.50 17.03 7.11
N PHE A 297 0.40 16.32 7.78
CA PHE A 297 1.34 15.38 7.14
C PHE A 297 0.80 13.98 6.93
N CYS A 298 -0.38 13.63 7.46
CA CYS A 298 -0.98 12.31 7.23
C CYS A 298 -1.22 12.07 5.72
N PRO A 299 -0.65 11.01 5.11
CA PRO A 299 -0.74 10.81 3.66
C PRO A 299 -2.16 10.44 3.19
N THR A 300 -3.00 9.89 4.06
CA THR A 300 -4.32 9.33 3.71
C THR A 300 -5.49 10.01 4.38
N ASP A 301 -5.23 11.09 5.12
CA ASP A 301 -6.25 11.75 5.95
C ASP A 301 -6.85 10.83 7.04
N ALA A 302 -6.10 9.82 7.46
CA ALA A 302 -6.50 8.98 8.59
C ALA A 302 -6.58 9.77 9.90
N LEU A 303 -5.76 10.80 10.05
CA LEU A 303 -5.90 11.85 11.06
C LEU A 303 -6.51 13.07 10.39
N ALA A 304 -7.70 13.46 10.80
CA ALA A 304 -8.45 14.56 10.23
C ALA A 304 -8.72 15.64 11.28
N LEU A 305 -8.67 16.89 10.87
CA LEU A 305 -9.06 18.01 11.71
C LEU A 305 -10.59 18.10 11.73
N GLU A 306 -11.18 18.09 12.92
CA GLU A 306 -12.58 18.39 13.14
C GLU A 306 -12.69 19.78 13.77
N ASP A 307 -13.43 20.66 13.12
CA ASP A 307 -13.56 22.05 13.51
C ASP A 307 -15.03 22.48 13.50
N THR A 308 -15.57 22.79 14.67
CA THR A 308 -16.92 23.29 14.86
C THR A 308 -16.88 24.74 15.39
N LYS A 309 -18.04 25.34 15.57
CA LYS A 309 -18.11 26.66 16.19
C LYS A 309 -17.66 26.64 17.66
N GLU A 310 -17.95 25.54 18.36
CA GLU A 310 -17.77 25.39 19.79
C GLU A 310 -16.43 24.78 20.17
N ALA A 311 -15.87 23.95 19.29
CA ALA A 311 -14.69 23.15 19.63
C ALA A 311 -13.87 22.73 18.41
N GLN A 312 -12.63 22.28 18.65
CA GLN A 312 -11.71 21.77 17.64
C GLN A 312 -11.00 20.51 18.15
N GLY A 313 -10.77 19.54 17.28
CA GLY A 313 -10.13 18.29 17.65
C GLY A 313 -9.53 17.53 16.50
N ILE A 314 -8.92 16.40 16.82
CA ILE A 314 -8.41 15.44 15.82
C ILE A 314 -9.28 14.19 15.86
N ALA A 315 -9.81 13.84 14.72
CA ALA A 315 -10.48 12.57 14.48
C ALA A 315 -9.51 11.56 13.87
N PHE A 316 -9.73 10.29 14.17
CA PHE A 316 -8.99 9.18 13.61
C PHE A 316 -9.92 8.24 12.84
N LYS A 317 -9.52 7.89 11.61
CA LYS A 317 -10.21 6.97 10.70
C LYS A 317 -9.35 5.72 10.50
N PRO A 318 -9.62 4.61 11.22
CA PRO A 318 -8.82 3.39 11.16
C PRO A 318 -8.72 2.80 9.74
N ALA A 319 -9.81 2.83 8.99
CA ALA A 319 -9.87 2.35 7.61
C ALA A 319 -8.81 3.01 6.70
N SER A 320 -8.54 4.29 6.89
CA SER A 320 -7.57 5.05 6.08
C SER A 320 -6.13 4.96 6.60
N CYS A 321 -5.90 4.48 7.84
CA CYS A 321 -4.57 4.43 8.43
C CYS A 321 -3.72 3.31 7.81
N LEU A 322 -2.56 3.66 7.28
CA LEU A 322 -1.59 2.73 6.68
C LEU A 322 -0.55 2.19 7.66
N GLY A 323 -0.55 2.66 8.91
CA GLY A 323 0.48 2.28 9.88
C GLY A 323 1.88 2.80 9.56
N CYS A 324 2.00 3.85 8.76
CA CYS A 324 3.28 4.37 8.29
C CYS A 324 4.14 5.03 9.39
N GLY A 325 3.56 5.34 10.54
CA GLY A 325 4.24 5.89 11.71
C GLY A 325 4.65 7.36 11.61
N LEU A 326 4.42 8.06 10.48
CA LEU A 326 4.88 9.43 10.27
C LEU A 326 4.37 10.43 11.33
N CYS A 327 3.16 10.22 11.81
CA CYS A 327 2.54 11.09 12.81
C CYS A 327 3.27 11.11 14.17
N VAL A 328 4.04 10.05 14.48
CA VAL A 328 4.79 9.96 15.75
C VAL A 328 5.97 10.93 15.79
N PRO A 329 6.96 10.89 14.88
CA PRO A 329 8.11 11.80 14.92
C PRO A 329 7.76 13.25 14.58
N ILE A 330 6.61 13.50 13.97
CA ILE A 330 6.12 14.87 13.69
C ILE A 330 5.57 15.55 14.95
N CYS A 331 5.11 14.78 15.94
CA CYS A 331 4.54 15.32 17.17
C CYS A 331 5.62 15.91 18.07
N ALA A 332 5.77 17.24 18.04
CA ALA A 332 6.76 17.96 18.84
C ALA A 332 6.56 17.77 20.36
N LYS A 333 5.35 17.41 20.80
CA LYS A 333 5.04 17.13 22.21
C LYS A 333 5.25 15.67 22.60
N ASN A 334 5.58 14.78 21.64
CA ASN A 334 5.77 13.34 21.85
C ASN A 334 4.58 12.64 22.54
N VAL A 335 3.35 13.16 22.36
CA VAL A 335 2.13 12.61 22.96
C VAL A 335 1.36 11.69 22.04
N LEU A 336 1.86 11.45 20.82
CA LEU A 336 1.22 10.61 19.83
C LEU A 336 1.90 9.25 19.73
N THR A 337 1.12 8.19 19.85
CA THR A 337 1.60 6.81 19.73
C THR A 337 0.78 6.04 18.70
N LEU A 338 1.47 5.15 17.97
CA LEU A 338 0.88 4.19 17.06
C LEU A 338 0.99 2.81 17.69
N LYS A 339 -0.13 2.15 17.91
CA LYS A 339 -0.18 0.82 18.56
C LYS A 339 -1.09 -0.13 17.82
N THR A 340 -0.87 -1.42 18.01
CA THR A 340 -1.88 -2.42 17.71
C THR A 340 -2.94 -2.34 18.79
N GLN A 341 -4.13 -1.85 18.47
CA GLN A 341 -5.26 -1.74 19.38
C GLN A 341 -6.48 -2.43 18.80
N GLU A 342 -7.46 -2.62 19.63
CA GLU A 342 -8.77 -3.13 19.21
C GLU A 342 -9.50 -2.10 18.37
N ILE A 343 -9.93 -2.53 17.18
CA ILE A 343 -10.71 -1.74 16.24
C ILE A 343 -11.95 -2.57 15.90
N LEU A 344 -13.11 -1.96 15.96
CA LEU A 344 -14.34 -2.66 15.59
C LEU A 344 -14.43 -2.82 14.06
N PRO A 345 -14.91 -3.98 13.57
CA PRO A 345 -15.15 -4.21 12.14
C PRO A 345 -15.94 -3.07 11.48
N ASP A 346 -16.94 -2.55 12.16
CA ASP A 346 -17.76 -1.42 11.71
C ASP A 346 -16.96 -0.15 11.44
N GLU A 347 -15.92 0.13 12.22
CA GLU A 347 -15.05 1.30 11.99
C GLU A 347 -14.27 1.18 10.67
N ILE A 348 -14.00 -0.07 10.25
CA ILE A 348 -13.31 -0.37 9.00
C ILE A 348 -14.28 -0.32 7.82
N ILE A 349 -15.39 -1.06 7.90
CA ILE A 349 -16.37 -1.20 6.81
C ILE A 349 -17.08 0.11 6.52
N GLN A 350 -17.64 0.73 7.56
CA GLN A 350 -18.37 1.98 7.42
C GLN A 350 -17.45 3.20 7.39
N GLN A 351 -16.13 2.97 7.41
CA GLN A 351 -15.10 4.01 7.42
C GLN A 351 -15.36 5.07 8.50
N LYS A 352 -15.86 4.64 9.65
CA LYS A 352 -16.18 5.55 10.77
C LYS A 352 -14.93 6.25 11.27
N LYS A 353 -15.09 7.47 11.69
CA LYS A 353 -14.08 8.24 12.40
C LYS A 353 -14.46 8.38 13.86
N ARG A 354 -13.45 8.39 14.75
CA ARG A 354 -13.61 8.64 16.18
C ARG A 354 -12.76 9.82 16.60
N ILE A 355 -13.28 10.65 17.45
CA ILE A 355 -12.51 11.74 18.03
C ILE A 355 -11.49 11.17 19.01
N ILE A 356 -10.22 11.54 18.85
CA ILE A 356 -9.13 11.07 19.72
C ILE A 356 -8.55 12.16 20.60
N VAL A 357 -8.81 13.42 20.28
CA VAL A 357 -8.55 14.57 21.14
C VAL A 357 -9.53 15.70 20.78
N TRP A 358 -9.98 16.43 21.78
CA TRP A 358 -10.98 17.49 21.62
C TRP A 358 -10.73 18.62 22.61
N PHE A 359 -10.87 19.87 22.17
CA PHE A 359 -10.71 21.06 22.97
C PHE A 359 -11.82 22.07 22.64
N ASP A 360 -12.41 22.68 23.66
CA ASP A 360 -13.39 23.73 23.49
C ASP A 360 -12.76 24.99 22.92
N LYS A 361 -13.53 25.78 22.21
CA LYS A 361 -13.17 27.12 21.77
C LYS A 361 -13.71 28.14 22.78
N ALA A 362 -12.93 29.18 23.03
CA ALA A 362 -13.32 30.31 23.85
C ALA A 362 -13.07 31.62 23.11
N ARG A 363 -13.74 32.66 23.53
CA ARG A 363 -13.48 34.01 23.05
C ARG A 363 -12.41 34.64 23.93
N CYS A 364 -11.35 35.14 23.34
CA CYS A 364 -10.27 35.81 24.07
C CYS A 364 -10.77 37.09 24.76
N ALA A 365 -10.48 37.20 26.04
CA ALA A 365 -10.87 38.38 26.83
C ALA A 365 -10.18 39.66 26.36
N ASP A 366 -8.98 39.60 25.79
CA ASP A 366 -8.22 40.76 25.33
C ASP A 366 -8.61 41.18 23.91
N CYS A 367 -8.47 40.28 22.93
CA CYS A 367 -8.63 40.61 21.50
C CYS A 367 -10.00 40.23 20.92
N GLY A 368 -10.84 39.53 21.67
CA GLY A 368 -12.17 39.10 21.25
C GLY A 368 -12.20 38.01 20.17
N ARG A 369 -11.07 37.50 19.72
CA ARG A 369 -10.99 36.39 18.72
C ARG A 369 -11.26 35.04 19.36
N ASN A 370 -11.87 34.13 18.62
CA ASN A 370 -12.02 32.74 19.05
C ASN A 370 -10.68 32.05 19.03
N PHE A 371 -10.39 31.21 20.02
CA PHE A 371 -9.20 30.40 20.14
C PHE A 371 -9.52 29.03 20.75
N VAL A 372 -8.66 28.04 20.51
CA VAL A 372 -8.77 26.70 21.10
C VAL A 372 -8.22 26.72 22.52
N LYS A 373 -9.06 26.39 23.51
CA LYS A 373 -8.72 26.46 24.94
C LYS A 373 -7.93 25.22 25.35
N ILE A 374 -6.62 25.22 25.15
CA ILE A 374 -5.73 24.11 25.51
C ILE A 374 -5.36 24.15 27.00
N LYS A 375 -5.20 25.33 27.55
CA LYS A 375 -4.92 25.61 28.97
C LYS A 375 -6.08 26.31 29.65
N SER A 376 -6.12 26.22 30.97
CA SER A 376 -7.03 27.04 31.77
C SER A 376 -6.66 28.50 31.59
N GLY A 377 -7.55 29.30 31.00
CA GLY A 377 -7.34 30.73 30.78
C GLY A 377 -8.42 31.31 29.85
N GLU A 378 -8.58 32.62 29.86
CA GLU A 378 -9.54 33.36 29.01
C GLU A 378 -8.84 34.17 27.93
N ILE A 379 -7.52 34.07 27.83
CA ILE A 379 -6.67 34.84 26.92
C ILE A 379 -5.97 33.92 25.96
N CYS A 380 -5.96 34.24 24.66
CA CYS A 380 -5.28 33.41 23.64
C CYS A 380 -3.75 33.52 23.73
N ASP A 381 -3.06 32.50 23.23
CA ASP A 381 -1.58 32.42 23.28
C ASP A 381 -0.88 33.64 22.64
N THR A 382 -1.50 34.29 21.65
CA THR A 382 -0.96 35.50 21.01
C THR A 382 -0.94 36.66 22.00
N CYS A 383 -2.07 36.91 22.65
CA CYS A 383 -2.16 38.02 23.64
C CYS A 383 -1.33 37.74 24.89
N LEU A 384 -1.21 36.48 25.30
CA LEU A 384 -0.31 36.10 26.40
C LEU A 384 1.14 36.42 26.09
N LYS A 385 1.63 36.07 24.89
CA LYS A 385 3.00 36.39 24.44
C LYS A 385 3.23 37.91 24.31
N GLU A 386 2.24 38.65 23.82
CA GLU A 386 2.35 40.09 23.74
C GLU A 386 2.48 40.75 25.14
N ARG A 387 1.81 40.22 26.16
CA ARG A 387 1.95 40.67 27.55
C ARG A 387 3.29 40.31 28.18
N GLU A 388 3.90 39.17 27.79
CA GLU A 388 5.22 38.73 28.26
C GLU A 388 6.38 39.57 27.67
N LEU A 389 6.14 40.25 26.54
CA LEU A 389 7.11 41.10 25.86
C LEU A 389 7.03 42.58 26.25
N GLN A 390 6.03 42.97 27.03
CA GLN A 390 5.84 44.29 27.62
C GLN A 390 6.38 44.33 29.06
#